data_8ca0328bcf5555de59ae55c652912b1a
#
_entry.id   8ca0328bcf5555de59ae55c652912b1a
#
_cell.length_a   1.000
_cell.length_b   1.000
_cell.length_c   1.000
_cell.angle_alpha   90.00
_cell.angle_beta   90.00
_cell.angle_gamma   90.00
#
_symmetry.space_group_name_H-M   'P 1'
#
loop_
_entity.id
_entity.type
_entity.pdbx_description
1 polymer ?
#
loop_
_entity_poly.entity_id
_entity_poly.type
_entity_poly.pdbx_seq_one_letter_code
_entity_poly.pdbx_strand_id
1 'polypeptide(L)'
;MTAAALIHGRNAVLEAARAGKVVKVFQAAGLGHDPRLDELARLAPIEVVPPERLEAIAAGVHQGVAAELKPRREWTLKELLATNPSLLVALDGIMDPQNLGAILRSAEVAGADGAILPEHRSAPLSPSAVKASSGASELLRIAHVSGIPSAIAEVKRAGIWCAALDVRGETAPWDFDLTQPVCIVVGSEGEGVHRLVRERCDVRLRLPVAGHVSSFNASAAAAALLYEVLRQREGSGRTRP
;
A
#
# COMPACT_ATOMS: atom_id res chain seq x y z
N MET A 1 -0.93 -2.68 25.39
CA MET A 1 -0.84 -1.26 24.92
C MET A 1 0.06 -1.30 23.70
N THR A 2 -0.49 -1.15 22.49
CA THR A 2 0.28 -1.10 21.25
C THR A 2 1.12 0.20 21.29
N ALA A 3 2.43 0.09 21.10
CA ALA A 3 3.30 1.25 21.03
C ALA A 3 2.78 2.18 19.91
N ALA A 4 2.75 3.48 20.16
CA ALA A 4 2.33 4.46 19.16
C ALA A 4 3.25 4.33 17.93
N ALA A 5 2.67 4.18 16.76
CA ALA A 5 3.44 4.12 15.54
C ALA A 5 4.07 5.48 15.25
N LEU A 6 5.35 5.49 14.89
CA LEU A 6 6.09 6.69 14.54
C LEU A 6 6.37 6.74 13.05
N ILE A 7 6.18 7.90 12.44
CA ILE A 7 6.57 8.21 11.07
C ILE A 7 7.51 9.41 11.06
N HIS A 8 8.43 9.49 10.11
CA HIS A 8 9.37 10.59 10.01
C HIS A 8 9.64 11.00 8.56
N GLY A 9 10.12 12.24 8.41
CA GLY A 9 10.34 12.90 7.11
C GLY A 9 9.17 13.80 6.72
N ARG A 10 9.51 14.99 6.18
CA ARG A 10 8.55 16.09 5.97
C ARG A 10 7.34 15.69 5.12
N ASN A 11 7.56 14.99 4.01
CA ASN A 11 6.46 14.60 3.11
C ASN A 11 5.56 13.54 3.76
N ALA A 12 6.17 12.49 4.35
CA ALA A 12 5.40 11.41 4.96
C ALA A 12 4.56 11.90 6.15
N VAL A 13 5.11 12.78 6.98
CA VAL A 13 4.38 13.39 8.10
C VAL A 13 3.27 14.31 7.62
N LEU A 14 3.50 15.09 6.54
CA LEU A 14 2.50 15.97 5.97
C LEU A 14 1.31 15.19 5.39
N GLU A 15 1.57 14.15 4.62
CA GLU A 15 0.48 13.30 4.07
C GLU A 15 -0.33 12.62 5.18
N ALA A 16 0.34 12.11 6.22
CA ALA A 16 -0.35 11.55 7.38
C ALA A 16 -1.19 12.60 8.14
N ALA A 17 -0.70 13.84 8.22
CA ALA A 17 -1.44 14.95 8.86
C ALA A 17 -2.66 15.38 8.03
N ARG A 18 -2.53 15.48 6.70
CA ARG A 18 -3.66 15.73 5.76
C ARG A 18 -4.74 14.68 5.90
N ALA A 19 -4.34 13.42 6.11
CA ALA A 19 -5.25 12.29 6.35
C ALA A 19 -5.85 12.26 7.76
N GLY A 20 -5.52 13.23 8.64
CA GLY A 20 -6.00 13.28 10.02
C GLY A 20 -5.48 12.14 10.92
N LYS A 21 -4.36 11.49 10.53
CA LYS A 21 -3.79 10.33 11.22
C LYS A 21 -2.75 10.69 12.28
N VAL A 22 -2.30 11.94 12.34
CA VAL A 22 -1.30 12.41 13.29
C VAL A 22 -1.95 12.75 14.64
N VAL A 23 -1.35 12.30 15.73
CA VAL A 23 -1.66 12.72 17.10
C VAL A 23 -0.86 13.97 17.43
N LYS A 24 0.46 13.93 17.16
CA LYS A 24 1.41 15.00 17.49
C LYS A 24 2.59 14.97 16.52
N VAL A 25 3.08 16.14 16.15
CA VAL A 25 4.32 16.32 15.37
C VAL A 25 5.46 16.73 16.31
N PHE A 26 6.62 16.11 16.18
CA PHE A 26 7.87 16.52 16.78
C PHE A 26 8.71 17.24 15.72
N GLN A 27 9.06 18.48 15.97
CA GLN A 27 9.85 19.31 15.08
C GLN A 27 11.16 19.71 15.75
N ALA A 28 12.29 19.49 15.08
CA ALA A 28 13.58 19.96 15.60
C ALA A 28 13.61 21.48 15.70
N ALA A 29 14.19 21.99 16.77
CA ALA A 29 14.45 23.41 16.90
C ALA A 29 15.45 23.89 15.83
N GLY A 30 15.32 25.15 15.38
CA GLY A 30 16.25 25.77 14.44
C GLY A 30 16.06 25.38 12.97
N LEU A 31 14.98 24.72 12.59
CA LEU A 31 14.68 24.49 11.19
C LEU A 31 14.40 25.80 10.46
N GLY A 32 14.95 25.93 9.24
CA GLY A 32 14.61 27.03 8.35
C GLY A 32 13.16 27.02 7.89
N HIS A 33 12.72 28.11 7.29
CA HIS A 33 11.38 28.24 6.73
C HIS A 33 11.12 27.16 5.66
N ASP A 34 10.00 26.45 5.79
CA ASP A 34 9.53 25.46 4.82
C ASP A 34 7.99 25.50 4.81
N PRO A 35 7.35 25.76 3.65
CA PRO A 35 5.88 25.85 3.57
C PRO A 35 5.15 24.59 4.08
N ARG A 36 5.82 23.42 4.03
CA ARG A 36 5.27 22.17 4.58
C ARG A 36 5.16 22.20 6.09
N LEU A 37 6.09 22.86 6.79
CA LEU A 37 6.02 23.01 8.25
C LEU A 37 4.89 23.96 8.65
N ASP A 38 4.66 25.02 7.86
CA ASP A 38 3.55 25.93 8.09
C ASP A 38 2.19 25.24 7.88
N GLU A 39 2.11 24.33 6.92
CA GLU A 39 0.92 23.53 6.72
C GLU A 39 0.72 22.51 7.83
N LEU A 40 1.78 21.82 8.26
CA LEU A 40 1.74 20.89 9.39
C LEU A 40 1.24 21.57 10.68
N ALA A 41 1.67 22.80 10.95
CA ALA A 41 1.23 23.56 12.12
C ALA A 41 -0.28 23.84 12.13
N ARG A 42 -0.91 23.88 10.95
CA ARG A 42 -2.37 24.04 10.81
C ARG A 42 -3.13 22.73 10.97
N LEU A 43 -2.48 21.60 10.66
CA LEU A 43 -3.13 20.29 10.60
C LEU A 43 -2.98 19.48 11.88
N ALA A 44 -1.93 19.67 12.66
CA ALA A 44 -1.64 18.88 13.85
C ALA A 44 -0.88 19.69 14.92
N PRO A 45 -1.01 19.32 16.24
CA PRO A 45 -0.21 19.91 17.30
C PRO A 45 1.28 19.65 17.05
N ILE A 46 2.12 20.72 17.14
CA ILE A 46 3.57 20.63 17.03
C ILE A 46 4.22 20.80 18.39
N GLU A 47 5.12 19.89 18.74
CA GLU A 47 6.07 20.00 19.84
C GLU A 47 7.46 20.27 19.27
N VAL A 48 8.01 21.45 19.52
CA VAL A 48 9.39 21.77 19.15
C VAL A 48 10.33 21.14 20.16
N VAL A 49 11.27 20.33 19.70
CA VAL A 49 12.20 19.57 20.53
C VAL A 49 13.65 19.85 20.12
N PRO A 50 14.62 19.68 21.02
CA PRO A 50 16.04 19.71 20.66
C PRO A 50 16.35 18.63 19.62
N PRO A 51 17.31 18.87 18.68
CA PRO A 51 17.66 17.90 17.64
C PRO A 51 18.02 16.52 18.21
N GLU A 52 18.73 16.45 19.32
CA GLU A 52 19.15 15.21 19.98
C GLU A 52 17.93 14.40 20.48
N ARG A 53 16.89 15.08 20.94
CA ARG A 53 15.64 14.42 21.34
C ARG A 53 14.89 13.87 20.14
N LEU A 54 14.93 14.56 19.00
CA LEU A 54 14.30 14.07 17.77
C LEU A 54 15.01 12.82 17.25
N GLU A 55 16.35 12.78 17.28
CA GLU A 55 17.15 11.59 16.94
C GLU A 55 16.79 10.38 17.81
N ALA A 56 16.55 10.61 19.10
CA ALA A 56 16.12 9.55 20.02
C ALA A 56 14.70 9.05 19.72
N ILE A 57 13.81 9.92 19.23
CA ILE A 57 12.42 9.58 18.86
C ILE A 57 12.39 8.85 17.50
N ALA A 58 13.16 9.33 16.53
CA ALA A 58 13.09 8.86 15.15
C ALA A 58 14.49 8.66 14.58
N ALA A 59 15.01 7.44 14.68
CA ALA A 59 16.31 7.10 14.10
C ALA A 59 16.28 7.19 12.57
N GLY A 60 17.34 7.78 11.98
CA GLY A 60 17.57 7.85 10.54
C GLY A 60 17.21 9.21 9.91
N VAL A 61 16.98 9.23 8.59
CA VAL A 61 16.78 10.49 7.84
C VAL A 61 15.38 11.04 8.08
N HIS A 62 15.21 11.78 9.18
CA HIS A 62 13.93 12.38 9.59
C HIS A 62 13.70 13.81 9.05
N GLN A 63 14.70 14.45 8.43
CA GLN A 63 14.58 15.81 7.85
C GLN A 63 14.08 16.87 8.86
N GLY A 64 14.37 16.65 10.17
CA GLY A 64 13.93 17.52 11.25
C GLY A 64 12.49 17.34 11.69
N VAL A 65 11.77 16.32 11.23
CA VAL A 65 10.35 16.12 11.54
C VAL A 65 10.03 14.64 11.77
N ALA A 66 9.29 14.35 12.86
CA ALA A 66 8.66 13.06 13.12
C ALA A 66 7.25 13.29 13.64
N ALA A 67 6.40 12.27 13.58
CA ALA A 67 5.06 12.34 14.14
C ALA A 67 4.65 11.02 14.78
N GLU A 68 3.89 11.14 15.85
CA GLU A 68 3.15 10.07 16.48
C GLU A 68 1.82 9.90 15.73
N LEU A 69 1.54 8.67 15.32
CA LEU A 69 0.32 8.36 14.59
C LEU A 69 -0.76 7.83 15.54
N LYS A 70 -2.00 8.10 15.20
CA LYS A 70 -3.16 7.42 15.80
C LYS A 70 -3.01 5.92 15.60
N PRO A 71 -3.44 5.08 16.56
CA PRO A 71 -3.47 3.65 16.36
C PRO A 71 -4.17 3.31 15.05
N ARG A 72 -3.53 2.44 14.24
CA ARG A 72 -4.13 1.97 12.99
C ARG A 72 -5.38 1.18 13.32
N ARG A 73 -6.47 1.48 12.63
CA ARG A 73 -7.63 0.61 12.66
C ARG A 73 -7.27 -0.68 11.92
N GLU A 74 -7.37 -1.79 12.61
CA GLU A 74 -7.31 -3.10 11.97
C GLU A 74 -8.66 -3.38 11.30
N TRP A 75 -8.60 -3.82 10.06
CA TRP A 75 -9.77 -4.20 9.28
C TRP A 75 -9.81 -5.72 9.17
N THR A 76 -10.95 -6.31 9.43
CA THR A 76 -11.22 -7.68 8.99
C THR A 76 -11.54 -7.69 7.50
N LEU A 77 -11.28 -8.82 6.83
CA LEU A 77 -11.65 -8.96 5.42
C LEU A 77 -13.16 -8.73 5.20
N LYS A 78 -14.00 -9.20 6.12
CA LYS A 78 -15.43 -8.99 6.09
C LYS A 78 -15.81 -7.51 6.13
N GLU A 79 -15.22 -6.73 7.02
CA GLU A 79 -15.46 -5.28 7.08
C GLU A 79 -14.99 -4.57 5.81
N LEU A 80 -13.83 -4.97 5.27
CA LEU A 80 -13.29 -4.41 4.03
C LEU A 80 -14.25 -4.68 2.87
N LEU A 81 -14.71 -5.92 2.71
CA LEU A 81 -15.66 -6.30 1.65
C LEU A 81 -17.01 -5.62 1.81
N ALA A 82 -17.47 -5.36 3.03
CA ALA A 82 -18.72 -4.65 3.30
C ALA A 82 -18.71 -3.18 2.83
N THR A 83 -17.53 -2.61 2.52
CA THR A 83 -17.43 -1.26 1.92
C THR A 83 -17.68 -1.24 0.40
N ASN A 84 -18.03 -2.37 -0.21
CA ASN A 84 -18.19 -2.54 -1.66
C ASN A 84 -16.97 -2.03 -2.45
N PRO A 85 -15.76 -2.55 -2.19
CA PRO A 85 -14.55 -2.07 -2.81
C PRO A 85 -14.55 -2.36 -4.31
N SER A 86 -14.08 -1.40 -5.09
CA SER A 86 -13.92 -1.52 -6.54
C SER A 86 -12.51 -2.00 -6.95
N LEU A 87 -11.50 -1.69 -6.13
CA LEU A 87 -10.12 -2.11 -6.34
C LEU A 87 -9.50 -2.56 -5.04
N LEU A 88 -9.07 -3.81 -5.00
CA LEU A 88 -8.27 -4.39 -3.91
C LEU A 88 -6.91 -4.85 -4.42
N VAL A 89 -5.94 -4.91 -3.52
CA VAL A 89 -4.65 -5.55 -3.78
C VAL A 89 -4.40 -6.62 -2.73
N ALA A 90 -4.18 -7.86 -3.15
CA ALA A 90 -3.80 -8.97 -2.26
C ALA A 90 -2.33 -9.32 -2.48
N LEU A 91 -1.55 -9.41 -1.40
CA LEU A 91 -0.12 -9.67 -1.46
C LEU A 91 0.17 -11.10 -0.98
N ASP A 92 0.77 -11.90 -1.86
CA ASP A 92 1.04 -13.32 -1.60
C ASP A 92 2.54 -13.55 -1.46
N GLY A 93 3.04 -13.55 -0.22
CA GLY A 93 4.44 -13.86 0.07
C GLY A 93 5.43 -12.73 -0.22
N ILE A 94 5.03 -11.47 -0.16
CA ILE A 94 5.95 -10.33 -0.26
C ILE A 94 6.77 -10.23 1.03
N MET A 95 8.05 -10.62 0.98
CA MET A 95 8.93 -10.69 2.15
C MET A 95 9.79 -9.44 2.37
N ASP A 96 10.02 -8.64 1.34
CA ASP A 96 10.81 -7.42 1.43
C ASP A 96 9.93 -6.22 1.84
N PRO A 97 10.24 -5.52 2.95
CA PRO A 97 9.51 -4.33 3.38
C PRO A 97 9.52 -3.18 2.38
N GLN A 98 10.56 -3.06 1.53
CA GLN A 98 10.63 -2.04 0.50
C GLN A 98 9.61 -2.32 -0.61
N ASN A 99 9.52 -3.56 -1.07
CA ASN A 99 8.51 -3.98 -2.03
C ASN A 99 7.11 -3.85 -1.46
N LEU A 100 6.88 -4.29 -0.22
CA LEU A 100 5.60 -4.11 0.46
C LEU A 100 5.17 -2.64 0.44
N GLY A 101 6.04 -1.75 0.91
CA GLY A 101 5.76 -0.32 0.95
C GLY A 101 5.51 0.29 -0.43
N ALA A 102 6.33 -0.06 -1.42
CA ALA A 102 6.19 0.42 -2.79
C ALA A 102 4.89 -0.05 -3.47
N ILE A 103 4.48 -1.31 -3.23
CA ILE A 103 3.20 -1.83 -3.75
C ILE A 103 2.02 -1.10 -3.09
N LEU A 104 2.03 -0.92 -1.76
CA LEU A 104 0.97 -0.20 -1.07
C LEU A 104 0.86 1.26 -1.54
N ARG A 105 2.01 1.91 -1.81
CA ARG A 105 2.03 3.25 -2.39
C ARG A 105 1.39 3.29 -3.78
N SER A 106 1.76 2.36 -4.65
CA SER A 106 1.19 2.25 -5.99
C SER A 106 -0.31 1.93 -5.95
N ALA A 107 -0.75 1.10 -5.00
CA ALA A 107 -2.15 0.79 -4.78
C ALA A 107 -2.96 2.02 -4.37
N GLU A 108 -2.45 2.80 -3.42
CA GLU A 108 -3.09 4.04 -2.98
C GLU A 108 -3.20 5.06 -4.14
N VAL A 109 -2.10 5.30 -4.87
CA VAL A 109 -2.07 6.19 -6.04
C VAL A 109 -3.06 5.76 -7.12
N ALA A 110 -3.23 4.44 -7.33
CA ALA A 110 -4.22 3.91 -8.27
C ALA A 110 -5.67 3.93 -7.73
N GLY A 111 -5.89 4.44 -6.52
CA GLY A 111 -7.21 4.54 -5.92
C GLY A 111 -7.74 3.23 -5.36
N ALA A 112 -6.88 2.31 -4.92
CA ALA A 112 -7.31 1.09 -4.26
C ALA A 112 -8.09 1.39 -2.97
N ASP A 113 -9.15 0.63 -2.74
CA ASP A 113 -9.99 0.73 -1.55
C ASP A 113 -9.35 0.09 -0.33
N GLY A 114 -8.45 -0.88 -0.56
CA GLY A 114 -7.72 -1.56 0.50
C GLY A 114 -6.74 -2.61 0.00
N ALA A 115 -6.01 -3.17 0.97
CA ALA A 115 -5.05 -4.25 0.75
C ALA A 115 -5.33 -5.45 1.66
N ILE A 116 -5.01 -6.64 1.19
CA ILE A 116 -5.14 -7.91 1.89
C ILE A 116 -3.75 -8.49 2.08
N LEU A 117 -3.31 -8.62 3.31
CA LEU A 117 -1.99 -9.12 3.69
C LEU A 117 -2.13 -10.43 4.47
N PRO A 118 -1.27 -11.43 4.26
CA PRO A 118 -1.26 -12.60 5.11
C PRO A 118 -0.62 -12.27 6.48
N GLU A 119 -1.13 -12.86 7.55
CA GLU A 119 -0.56 -12.74 8.91
C GLU A 119 0.84 -13.35 9.01
N HIS A 120 1.12 -14.34 8.18
CA HIS A 120 2.38 -15.08 8.16
C HIS A 120 2.97 -15.10 6.75
N ARG A 121 4.30 -15.33 6.66
CA ARG A 121 5.03 -15.40 5.38
C ARG A 121 4.87 -14.13 4.53
N SER A 122 4.92 -12.98 5.19
CA SER A 122 4.91 -11.66 4.57
C SER A 122 5.73 -10.70 5.41
N ALA A 123 6.30 -9.68 4.78
CA ALA A 123 6.92 -8.59 5.49
C ALA A 123 5.88 -7.92 6.41
N PRO A 124 6.22 -7.63 7.66
CA PRO A 124 5.36 -6.85 8.53
C PRO A 124 5.31 -5.39 8.05
N LEU A 125 4.25 -4.68 8.43
CA LEU A 125 4.16 -3.22 8.26
C LEU A 125 5.12 -2.52 9.24
N SER A 126 6.40 -2.81 9.09
CA SER A 126 7.50 -2.23 9.86
C SER A 126 7.69 -0.74 9.54
N PRO A 127 8.45 0.02 10.37
CA PRO A 127 8.80 1.41 10.06
C PRO A 127 9.44 1.59 8.67
N SER A 128 10.22 0.60 8.20
CA SER A 128 10.81 0.62 6.86
C SER A 128 9.76 0.48 5.75
N ALA A 129 8.76 -0.39 5.91
CA ALA A 129 7.66 -0.53 4.97
C ALA A 129 6.77 0.72 4.94
N VAL A 130 6.46 1.29 6.11
CA VAL A 130 5.71 2.56 6.24
C VAL A 130 6.45 3.69 5.55
N LYS A 131 7.78 3.80 5.74
CA LYS A 131 8.61 4.79 5.06
C LYS A 131 8.62 4.58 3.54
N ALA A 132 8.79 3.35 3.07
CA ALA A 132 8.77 3.01 1.65
C ALA A 132 7.41 3.33 1.01
N SER A 133 6.31 3.17 1.75
CA SER A 133 4.97 3.53 1.29
C SER A 133 4.73 5.04 1.23
N SER A 134 5.64 5.88 1.73
CA SER A 134 5.45 7.34 1.86
C SER A 134 4.14 7.72 2.57
N GLY A 135 3.71 6.91 3.54
CA GLY A 135 2.48 7.11 4.29
C GLY A 135 1.23 6.44 3.69
N ALA A 136 1.28 5.92 2.45
CA ALA A 136 0.14 5.27 1.80
C ALA A 136 -0.42 4.10 2.62
N SER A 137 0.44 3.36 3.34
CA SER A 137 0.00 2.31 4.25
C SER A 137 -0.93 2.79 5.37
N GLU A 138 -0.92 4.07 5.71
CA GLU A 138 -1.81 4.66 6.72
C GLU A 138 -3.16 5.10 6.11
N LEU A 139 -3.22 5.27 4.80
CA LEU A 139 -4.41 5.69 4.07
C LEU A 139 -5.28 4.49 3.67
N LEU A 140 -4.63 3.40 3.28
CA LEU A 140 -5.31 2.18 2.84
C LEU A 140 -5.97 1.44 4.02
N ARG A 141 -7.13 0.83 3.74
CA ARG A 141 -7.76 -0.15 4.61
C ARG A 141 -7.01 -1.48 4.46
N ILE A 142 -6.29 -1.90 5.48
CA ILE A 142 -5.49 -3.12 5.42
C ILE A 142 -6.16 -4.21 6.25
N ALA A 143 -6.53 -5.30 5.59
CA ALA A 143 -7.04 -6.50 6.22
C ALA A 143 -5.96 -7.57 6.31
N HIS A 144 -5.71 -8.08 7.51
CA HIS A 144 -4.85 -9.23 7.72
C HIS A 144 -5.67 -10.52 7.69
N VAL A 145 -5.15 -11.54 7.00
CA VAL A 145 -5.81 -12.83 6.82
C VAL A 145 -4.87 -14.00 7.13
N SER A 146 -5.41 -15.09 7.64
CA SER A 146 -4.62 -16.30 7.92
C SER A 146 -4.06 -16.96 6.65
N GLY A 147 -4.67 -16.70 5.48
CA GLY A 147 -4.18 -17.22 4.20
C GLY A 147 -4.86 -16.58 2.99
N ILE A 148 -4.05 -16.22 2.00
CA ILE A 148 -4.54 -15.61 0.75
C ILE A 148 -5.50 -16.53 -0.02
N PRO A 149 -5.30 -17.87 -0.11
CA PRO A 149 -6.25 -18.73 -0.83
C PRO A 149 -7.69 -18.65 -0.31
N SER A 150 -7.89 -18.61 1.01
CA SER A 150 -9.22 -18.46 1.60
C SER A 150 -9.80 -17.06 1.38
N ALA A 151 -8.96 -16.04 1.49
CA ALA A 151 -9.36 -14.66 1.23
C ALA A 151 -9.84 -14.46 -0.21
N ILE A 152 -9.14 -15.02 -1.21
CA ILE A 152 -9.57 -15.00 -2.62
C ILE A 152 -10.98 -15.59 -2.79
N ALA A 153 -11.27 -16.71 -2.11
CA ALA A 153 -12.60 -17.31 -2.18
C ALA A 153 -13.70 -16.40 -1.58
N GLU A 154 -13.36 -15.60 -0.56
CA GLU A 154 -14.30 -14.64 0.03
C GLU A 154 -14.49 -13.41 -0.88
N VAL A 155 -13.41 -12.89 -1.44
CA VAL A 155 -13.41 -11.79 -2.42
C VAL A 155 -14.29 -12.13 -3.62
N LYS A 156 -14.13 -13.34 -4.18
CA LYS A 156 -14.96 -13.83 -5.30
C LYS A 156 -16.44 -13.96 -4.94
N ARG A 157 -16.75 -14.45 -3.72
CA ARG A 157 -18.14 -14.51 -3.24
C ARG A 157 -18.78 -13.13 -3.08
N ALA A 158 -17.98 -12.09 -2.88
CA ALA A 158 -18.42 -10.70 -2.88
C ALA A 158 -18.60 -10.10 -4.29
N GLY A 159 -18.43 -10.88 -5.36
CA GLY A 159 -18.59 -10.42 -6.74
C GLY A 159 -17.40 -9.65 -7.30
N ILE A 160 -16.25 -9.78 -6.70
CA ILE A 160 -15.01 -9.09 -7.11
C ILE A 160 -14.12 -10.08 -7.88
N TRP A 161 -13.73 -9.75 -9.09
CA TRP A 161 -12.82 -10.55 -9.88
C TRP A 161 -11.42 -10.62 -9.27
N CYS A 162 -10.79 -11.77 -9.28
CA CYS A 162 -9.44 -11.97 -8.79
C CYS A 162 -8.47 -12.19 -9.95
N ALA A 163 -7.57 -11.24 -10.17
CA ALA A 163 -6.59 -11.25 -11.24
C ALA A 163 -5.17 -11.45 -10.67
N ALA A 164 -4.56 -12.60 -10.93
CA ALA A 164 -3.19 -12.89 -10.52
C ALA A 164 -2.20 -12.29 -11.52
N LEU A 165 -1.23 -11.53 -11.02
CA LEU A 165 -0.07 -11.08 -11.81
C LEU A 165 0.95 -12.22 -11.89
N ASP A 166 1.05 -12.84 -13.05
CA ASP A 166 1.86 -14.05 -13.27
C ASP A 166 2.61 -13.97 -14.60
N VAL A 167 3.91 -14.22 -14.59
CA VAL A 167 4.74 -14.28 -15.81
C VAL A 167 4.29 -15.36 -16.80
N ARG A 168 3.55 -16.37 -16.33
CA ARG A 168 2.95 -17.45 -17.14
C ARG A 168 1.49 -17.16 -17.49
N GLY A 169 1.01 -15.96 -17.25
CA GLY A 169 -0.34 -15.54 -17.62
C GLY A 169 -0.54 -15.57 -19.14
N GLU A 170 -1.76 -15.76 -19.57
CA GLU A 170 -2.12 -15.86 -20.97
C GLU A 170 -2.78 -14.58 -21.48
N THR A 171 -3.25 -13.72 -20.56
CA THR A 171 -3.99 -12.50 -20.88
C THR A 171 -3.13 -11.28 -20.60
N ALA A 172 -3.02 -10.37 -21.55
CA ALA A 172 -2.39 -9.08 -21.29
C ALA A 172 -3.37 -8.17 -20.51
N PRO A 173 -2.88 -7.24 -19.66
CA PRO A 173 -3.76 -6.40 -18.85
C PRO A 173 -4.76 -5.56 -19.66
N TRP A 174 -4.40 -5.14 -20.84
CA TRP A 174 -5.28 -4.37 -21.74
C TRP A 174 -6.34 -5.19 -22.46
N ASP A 175 -6.22 -6.53 -22.44
CA ASP A 175 -7.21 -7.47 -23.01
C ASP A 175 -8.23 -7.97 -21.97
N PHE A 176 -8.12 -7.48 -20.72
CA PHE A 176 -9.04 -7.78 -19.63
C PHE A 176 -9.72 -6.50 -19.13
N ASP A 177 -11.02 -6.54 -18.88
CA ASP A 177 -11.77 -5.40 -18.34
C ASP A 177 -11.45 -5.16 -16.87
N LEU A 178 -10.57 -4.18 -16.61
CA LEU A 178 -10.16 -3.74 -15.28
C LEU A 178 -11.06 -2.61 -14.72
N THR A 179 -12.11 -2.23 -15.43
CA THR A 179 -13.08 -1.22 -14.95
C THR A 179 -14.08 -1.80 -13.95
N GLN A 180 -14.30 -3.11 -13.99
CA GLN A 180 -15.13 -3.85 -13.05
C GLN A 180 -14.45 -3.96 -11.67
N PRO A 181 -15.19 -4.34 -10.60
CA PRO A 181 -14.57 -4.63 -9.30
C PRO A 181 -13.51 -5.72 -9.42
N VAL A 182 -12.27 -5.41 -9.03
CA VAL A 182 -11.13 -6.33 -9.18
C VAL A 182 -10.20 -6.31 -7.98
N CYS A 183 -9.69 -7.49 -7.63
CA CYS A 183 -8.61 -7.70 -6.67
C CYS A 183 -7.36 -8.15 -7.46
N ILE A 184 -6.35 -7.31 -7.49
CA ILE A 184 -5.05 -7.63 -8.09
C ILE A 184 -4.24 -8.43 -7.08
N VAL A 185 -3.80 -9.62 -7.47
CA VAL A 185 -2.98 -10.50 -6.62
C VAL A 185 -1.53 -10.44 -7.08
N VAL A 186 -0.66 -9.97 -6.19
CA VAL A 186 0.78 -9.83 -6.45
C VAL A 186 1.55 -10.83 -5.62
N GLY A 187 2.40 -11.63 -6.26
CA GLY A 187 3.23 -12.64 -5.60
C GLY A 187 4.64 -12.15 -5.30
N SER A 188 5.41 -13.02 -4.63
CA SER A 188 6.81 -12.78 -4.27
C SER A 188 7.73 -12.69 -5.49
N GLU A 189 8.92 -12.10 -5.28
CA GLU A 189 10.00 -12.15 -6.27
C GLU A 189 10.49 -13.60 -6.45
N GLY A 190 10.66 -14.02 -7.69
CA GLY A 190 11.14 -15.34 -8.05
C GLY A 190 10.04 -16.39 -8.15
N GLU A 191 9.28 -16.64 -7.09
CA GLU A 191 8.22 -17.66 -7.09
C GLU A 191 6.89 -17.15 -7.68
N GLY A 192 6.67 -15.83 -7.63
CA GLY A 192 5.41 -15.20 -8.05
C GLY A 192 4.26 -15.53 -7.10
N VAL A 193 3.06 -15.61 -7.64
CA VAL A 193 1.85 -16.00 -6.91
C VAL A 193 1.87 -17.52 -6.66
N HIS A 194 1.69 -17.95 -5.41
CA HIS A 194 1.66 -19.37 -5.04
C HIS A 194 0.62 -20.14 -5.85
N ARG A 195 0.93 -21.42 -6.15
CA ARG A 195 0.10 -22.26 -7.02
C ARG A 195 -1.38 -22.26 -6.62
N LEU A 196 -1.70 -22.50 -5.36
CA LEU A 196 -3.08 -22.57 -4.87
C LEU A 196 -3.82 -21.23 -4.97
N VAL A 197 -3.13 -20.10 -4.77
CA VAL A 197 -3.70 -18.74 -4.94
C VAL A 197 -4.01 -18.51 -6.41
N ARG A 198 -3.06 -18.81 -7.28
CA ARG A 198 -3.16 -18.65 -8.73
C ARG A 198 -4.30 -19.49 -9.32
N GLU A 199 -4.46 -20.74 -8.86
CA GLU A 199 -5.54 -21.64 -9.29
C GLU A 199 -6.94 -21.15 -8.87
N ARG A 200 -7.03 -20.33 -7.82
CA ARG A 200 -8.29 -19.75 -7.34
C ARG A 200 -8.63 -18.42 -8.00
N CYS A 201 -7.67 -17.75 -8.61
CA CYS A 201 -7.93 -16.52 -9.35
C CYS A 201 -8.74 -16.80 -10.62
N ASP A 202 -9.48 -15.79 -11.07
CA ASP A 202 -10.34 -15.90 -12.27
C ASP A 202 -9.52 -15.75 -13.55
N VAL A 203 -8.46 -14.93 -13.49
CA VAL A 203 -7.59 -14.64 -14.63
C VAL A 203 -6.13 -14.54 -14.19
N ARG A 204 -5.23 -14.87 -15.09
CA ARG A 204 -3.78 -14.69 -14.92
C ARG A 204 -3.32 -13.66 -15.94
N LEU A 205 -2.92 -12.49 -15.42
CA LEU A 205 -2.46 -11.37 -16.22
C LEU A 205 -0.94 -11.40 -16.34
N ARG A 206 -0.42 -11.21 -17.55
CA ARG A 206 1.01 -11.15 -17.83
C ARG A 206 1.38 -9.79 -18.41
N LEU A 207 2.35 -9.14 -17.80
CA LEU A 207 3.03 -8.00 -18.39
C LEU A 207 4.03 -8.52 -19.44
N PRO A 208 3.90 -8.15 -20.72
CA PRO A 208 4.88 -8.54 -21.72
C PRO A 208 6.26 -8.00 -21.43
N VAL A 209 7.28 -8.79 -21.70
CA VAL A 209 8.69 -8.40 -21.63
C VAL A 209 9.34 -8.62 -22.98
N ALA A 210 10.12 -7.65 -23.44
CA ALA A 210 10.83 -7.70 -24.71
C ALA A 210 12.35 -7.91 -24.54
N GLY A 211 12.85 -7.77 -23.33
CA GLY A 211 14.28 -7.92 -23.01
C GLY A 211 14.69 -9.34 -22.66
N HIS A 212 15.95 -9.50 -22.27
CA HIS A 212 16.51 -10.79 -21.85
C HIS A 212 16.18 -11.15 -20.39
N VAL A 213 15.82 -10.17 -19.58
CA VAL A 213 15.37 -10.40 -18.19
C VAL A 213 13.92 -10.86 -18.23
N SER A 214 13.62 -11.99 -17.57
CA SER A 214 12.34 -12.71 -17.69
C SER A 214 11.18 -12.10 -16.92
N SER A 215 11.44 -11.19 -15.97
CA SER A 215 10.40 -10.62 -15.11
C SER A 215 10.79 -9.25 -14.57
N PHE A 216 9.78 -8.45 -14.23
CA PHE A 216 9.96 -7.24 -13.44
C PHE A 216 10.15 -7.58 -11.94
N ASN A 217 10.75 -6.66 -11.19
CA ASN A 217 10.61 -6.64 -9.74
C ASN A 217 9.12 -6.60 -9.36
N ALA A 218 8.73 -7.23 -8.24
CA ALA A 218 7.33 -7.36 -7.83
C ALA A 218 6.61 -6.01 -7.68
N SER A 219 7.28 -5.00 -7.11
CA SER A 219 6.67 -3.68 -6.94
C SER A 219 6.55 -2.91 -8.26
N ALA A 220 7.51 -3.07 -9.17
CA ALA A 220 7.46 -2.47 -10.50
C ALA A 220 6.33 -3.10 -11.34
N ALA A 221 6.20 -4.42 -11.29
CA ALA A 221 5.12 -5.13 -11.96
C ALA A 221 3.74 -4.72 -11.41
N ALA A 222 3.61 -4.64 -10.09
CA ALA A 222 2.38 -4.17 -9.46
C ALA A 222 2.04 -2.75 -9.87
N ALA A 223 3.01 -1.82 -9.90
CA ALA A 223 2.79 -0.44 -10.31
C ALA A 223 2.33 -0.34 -11.77
N ALA A 224 2.95 -1.10 -12.68
CA ALA A 224 2.56 -1.12 -14.08
C ALA A 224 1.10 -1.62 -14.28
N LEU A 225 0.71 -2.70 -13.58
CA LEU A 225 -0.65 -3.23 -13.68
C LEU A 225 -1.67 -2.27 -13.03
N LEU A 226 -1.35 -1.70 -11.87
CA LEU A 226 -2.23 -0.74 -11.19
C LEU A 226 -2.42 0.54 -12.00
N TYR A 227 -1.38 0.99 -12.72
CA TYR A 227 -1.51 2.11 -13.65
C TYR A 227 -2.44 1.77 -14.83
N GLU A 228 -2.39 0.55 -15.33
CA GLU A 228 -3.33 0.09 -16.38
C GLU A 228 -4.78 0.06 -15.87
N VAL A 229 -4.99 -0.36 -14.61
CA VAL A 229 -6.31 -0.25 -13.95
C VAL A 229 -6.80 1.20 -13.97
N LEU A 230 -5.94 2.15 -13.55
CA LEU A 230 -6.26 3.58 -13.53
C LEU A 230 -6.58 4.08 -14.94
N ARG A 231 -5.73 3.77 -15.93
CA ARG A 231 -5.91 4.19 -17.33
C ARG A 231 -7.26 3.74 -17.90
N GLN A 232 -7.66 2.49 -17.67
CA GLN A 232 -8.94 1.98 -18.14
C GLN A 232 -10.11 2.66 -17.45
N ARG A 233 -10.01 2.92 -16.14
CA ARG A 233 -11.06 3.57 -15.35
C ARG A 233 -11.23 5.03 -15.71
N GLU A 234 -10.16 5.77 -15.95
CA GLU A 234 -10.22 7.16 -16.45
C GLU A 234 -10.91 7.23 -17.81
N GLY A 235 -10.57 6.33 -18.74
CA GLY A 235 -11.20 6.24 -20.06
C GLY A 235 -12.70 5.90 -20.01
N SER A 236 -13.16 5.25 -18.92
CA SER A 236 -14.57 4.90 -18.71
C SER A 236 -15.38 5.94 -17.91
N GLY A 237 -14.76 7.04 -17.48
CA GLY A 237 -15.41 8.05 -16.64
C GLY A 237 -15.67 7.61 -15.18
N ARG A 238 -15.05 6.52 -14.73
CA ARG A 238 -15.18 5.94 -13.38
C ARG A 238 -14.08 6.35 -12.42
N THR A 239 -13.47 7.51 -12.60
CA THR A 239 -12.55 8.07 -11.59
C THR A 239 -13.33 8.49 -10.34
N ARG A 240 -12.73 8.27 -9.16
CA ARG A 240 -13.27 8.83 -7.91
C ARG A 240 -13.41 10.35 -8.03
N PRO A 241 -14.52 10.93 -7.54
CA PRO A 241 -14.65 12.38 -7.43
C PRO A 241 -13.61 12.96 -6.46
#